data_a72b323fe9a11b9f717931a9d38cb2a9
#
_entry.id   a72b323fe9a11b9f717931a9d38cb2a9
#
_cell.length_a   1.000
_cell.length_b   1.000
_cell.length_c   1.000
_cell.angle_alpha   90.00
_cell.angle_beta   90.00
_cell.angle_gamma   90.00
#
_symmetry.space_group_name_H-M   'P 1'
#
loop_
_entity.id
_entity.type
_entity.pdbx_description
1 polymer ?
#
loop_
_entity_poly.entity_id
_entity_poly.type
_entity_poly.pdbx_seq_one_letter_code
_entity_poly.pdbx_strand_id
1 'polypeptide(L)'
;MLNIMKKGLNDFFENYLEKDPIFLNKKCLQGNYTPDNIPHREEQINQLASILAPSLRMEKPSNIFLYGKTGTGKSLCSQYVVNQILEIGKKKNLKITACYLNCKLKKVSDTQYRLLAELLKTLGVNVPATGLPTQDVYKIFINTIDKEQQLLILILDEIDQLVNKIGDEILYNLTRLNGELKKCEITLIGISNNLIFTDGLDPRIKSSLSEEEIVFPPYNALQIQDILRERVKLAFRKDCIEPGVLEKCAAYAAREHGDARRALELLRVAGELAERDNSIKIKIKYIDDAEDKIEKDRILDVVRTQPKQSQIALYSVIRTCEGKINDKKNEKNKNNQIFTGDIYENYRELCKDVGLKPLTQRRISDIITELDMLGIIHAKVISKGRYGRTKEISIDGVKHILPKIDEILKEGLGL
;
A
#
# COMPACT_ATOMS: atom_id res chain seq x y z
N MET A 1 7.86 19.02 40.97
CA MET A 1 8.26 18.59 39.63
C MET A 1 7.07 18.50 38.63
N LEU A 2 5.96 17.84 38.94
CA LEU A 2 4.80 17.74 38.01
C LEU A 2 4.19 19.09 37.57
N ASN A 3 4.14 20.10 38.42
CA ASN A 3 3.57 21.42 38.08
C ASN A 3 4.48 22.25 37.15
N ILE A 4 5.80 22.09 37.23
CA ILE A 4 6.75 22.78 36.34
C ILE A 4 6.73 22.17 34.93
N MET A 5 6.60 20.83 34.82
CA MET A 5 6.43 20.18 33.55
C MET A 5 5.09 20.54 32.87
N LYS A 6 3.98 20.63 33.59
CA LYS A 6 2.68 21.04 33.04
C LYS A 6 2.70 22.48 32.52
N LYS A 7 3.37 23.39 33.20
CA LYS A 7 3.45 24.78 32.77
C LYS A 7 4.25 24.93 31.47
N GLY A 8 5.39 24.25 31.36
CA GLY A 8 6.19 24.26 30.12
C GLY A 8 5.52 23.60 28.94
N LEU A 9 4.64 22.57 29.15
CA LEU A 9 3.85 21.95 28.11
C LEU A 9 2.71 22.85 27.61
N ASN A 10 2.05 23.55 28.49
CA ASN A 10 1.01 24.53 28.14
C ASN A 10 1.61 25.69 27.33
N ASP A 11 2.71 26.26 27.79
CA ASP A 11 3.43 27.35 27.08
C ASP A 11 3.88 26.87 25.68
N PHE A 12 4.28 25.59 25.55
CA PHE A 12 4.62 25.01 24.25
C PHE A 12 3.41 24.94 23.32
N PHE A 13 2.25 24.49 23.81
CA PHE A 13 1.03 24.39 23.00
C PHE A 13 0.45 25.76 22.65
N GLU A 14 0.50 26.73 23.57
CA GLU A 14 0.10 28.14 23.32
C GLU A 14 0.98 28.74 22.22
N ASN A 15 2.30 28.62 22.34
CA ASN A 15 3.24 29.07 21.31
C ASN A 15 3.04 28.36 19.95
N TYR A 16 2.60 27.12 19.96
CA TYR A 16 2.28 26.39 18.72
C TYR A 16 1.02 26.93 18.04
N LEU A 17 0.01 27.31 18.83
CA LEU A 17 -1.25 27.88 18.32
C LEU A 17 -1.09 29.31 17.78
N GLU A 18 -0.17 30.09 18.35
CA GLU A 18 0.11 31.47 17.93
C GLU A 18 0.92 31.54 16.63
N LYS A 19 1.58 30.44 16.24
CA LYS A 19 2.40 30.40 15.03
C LYS A 19 1.53 30.25 13.78
N ASP A 20 1.94 30.96 12.77
CA ASP A 20 1.38 30.82 11.44
C ASP A 20 1.73 29.44 10.85
N PRO A 21 0.76 28.57 10.57
CA PRO A 21 1.04 27.23 10.03
C PRO A 21 1.59 27.33 8.60
N ILE A 22 2.52 26.45 8.24
CA ILE A 22 2.99 26.29 6.86
C ILE A 22 1.87 25.73 5.97
N PHE A 23 1.06 24.83 6.55
CA PHE A 23 -0.05 24.21 5.84
C PHE A 23 -1.32 25.05 5.87
N LEU A 24 -1.94 25.23 4.69
CA LEU A 24 -3.33 25.69 4.55
C LEU A 24 -4.30 24.52 4.63
N ASN A 25 -4.03 23.46 3.88
CA ASN A 25 -4.84 22.26 3.87
C ASN A 25 -3.98 21.01 3.68
N LYS A 26 -3.64 20.37 4.77
CA LYS A 26 -2.82 19.16 4.80
C LYS A 26 -3.49 17.95 4.13
N LYS A 27 -4.84 17.93 4.07
CA LYS A 27 -5.59 16.82 3.45
C LYS A 27 -5.30 16.68 1.96
N CYS A 28 -4.97 17.77 1.26
CA CYS A 28 -4.64 17.76 -0.16
C CYS A 28 -3.40 16.92 -0.50
N LEU A 29 -2.54 16.62 0.48
CA LEU A 29 -1.35 15.79 0.31
C LEU A 29 -1.57 14.32 0.68
N GLN A 30 -2.76 13.95 1.13
CA GLN A 30 -3.08 12.57 1.48
C GLN A 30 -3.44 11.76 0.23
N GLY A 31 -3.10 10.47 0.23
CA GLY A 31 -3.34 9.57 -0.90
C GLY A 31 -4.81 9.29 -1.22
N ASN A 32 -5.73 9.62 -0.30
CA ASN A 32 -7.18 9.49 -0.48
C ASN A 32 -7.88 10.79 -0.96
N TYR A 33 -7.12 11.86 -1.17
CA TYR A 33 -7.68 13.10 -1.69
C TYR A 33 -7.90 13.02 -3.20
N THR A 34 -9.12 13.30 -3.64
CA THR A 34 -9.47 13.37 -5.07
C THR A 34 -9.43 14.82 -5.53
N PRO A 35 -8.52 15.21 -6.43
CA PRO A 35 -8.46 16.56 -6.99
C PRO A 35 -9.49 16.74 -8.09
N ASP A 36 -9.80 17.99 -8.41
CA ASP A 36 -10.67 18.35 -9.54
C ASP A 36 -9.97 18.13 -10.89
N ASN A 37 -8.65 18.17 -10.94
CA ASN A 37 -7.84 17.93 -12.14
C ASN A 37 -6.79 16.85 -11.87
N ILE A 38 -6.61 15.92 -12.82
CA ILE A 38 -5.64 14.81 -12.74
C ILE A 38 -4.69 14.95 -13.93
N PRO A 39 -3.59 15.73 -13.79
CA PRO A 39 -2.69 15.98 -14.88
C PRO A 39 -1.98 14.70 -15.36
N HIS A 40 -1.64 14.66 -16.64
CA HIS A 40 -0.94 13.56 -17.30
C HIS A 40 -1.69 12.23 -17.32
N ARG A 41 -3.04 12.27 -17.20
CA ARG A 41 -3.95 11.12 -17.32
C ARG A 41 -5.14 11.40 -18.25
N GLU A 42 -5.07 12.44 -19.04
CA GLU A 42 -6.13 12.86 -19.97
C GLU A 42 -6.48 11.72 -20.93
N GLU A 43 -5.48 11.00 -21.45
CA GLU A 43 -5.68 9.87 -22.36
C GLU A 43 -6.45 8.73 -21.67
N GLN A 44 -6.00 8.31 -20.49
CA GLN A 44 -6.65 7.23 -19.74
C GLN A 44 -8.06 7.62 -19.26
N ILE A 45 -8.25 8.88 -18.88
CA ILE A 45 -9.56 9.42 -18.50
C ILE A 45 -10.50 9.41 -19.71
N ASN A 46 -10.04 9.85 -20.89
CA ASN A 46 -10.83 9.85 -22.12
C ASN A 46 -11.19 8.44 -22.57
N GLN A 47 -10.25 7.49 -22.49
CA GLN A 47 -10.53 6.08 -22.77
C GLN A 47 -11.59 5.51 -21.81
N LEU A 48 -11.42 5.70 -20.49
CA LEU A 48 -12.41 5.29 -19.50
C LEU A 48 -13.78 5.91 -19.75
N ALA A 49 -13.82 7.22 -20.05
CA ALA A 49 -15.05 7.95 -20.31
C ALA A 49 -15.74 7.42 -21.56
N SER A 50 -14.99 7.13 -22.63
CA SER A 50 -15.56 6.60 -23.87
C SER A 50 -16.17 5.22 -23.71
N ILE A 51 -15.51 4.32 -22.97
CA ILE A 51 -15.99 2.96 -22.70
C ILE A 51 -17.23 3.00 -21.80
N LEU A 52 -17.25 3.89 -20.79
CA LEU A 52 -18.34 3.99 -19.81
C LEU A 52 -19.50 4.88 -20.29
N ALA A 53 -19.33 5.67 -21.36
CA ALA A 53 -20.37 6.59 -21.86
C ALA A 53 -21.74 5.93 -22.18
N PRO A 54 -21.83 4.67 -22.67
CA PRO A 54 -23.10 3.99 -22.87
C PRO A 54 -23.96 3.89 -21.61
N SER A 55 -23.37 3.93 -20.41
CA SER A 55 -24.09 3.97 -19.13
C SER A 55 -25.13 5.12 -19.09
N LEU A 56 -24.83 6.25 -19.72
CA LEU A 56 -25.73 7.42 -19.77
C LEU A 56 -26.96 7.21 -20.70
N ARG A 57 -26.97 6.11 -21.45
CA ARG A 57 -28.13 5.64 -22.22
C ARG A 57 -28.77 4.42 -21.58
N MET A 58 -28.35 4.05 -20.38
CA MET A 58 -28.74 2.81 -19.69
C MET A 58 -28.39 1.54 -20.50
N GLU A 59 -27.33 1.61 -21.31
CA GLU A 59 -26.72 0.50 -22.04
C GLU A 59 -25.52 0.00 -21.26
N LYS A 60 -25.33 -1.32 -21.18
CA LYS A 60 -24.21 -1.94 -20.49
C LYS A 60 -22.88 -1.64 -21.21
N PRO A 61 -21.92 -0.94 -20.56
CA PRO A 61 -20.56 -0.81 -21.09
C PRO A 61 -19.78 -2.13 -21.03
N SER A 62 -18.67 -2.20 -21.77
CA SER A 62 -17.69 -3.28 -21.62
C SER A 62 -17.14 -3.32 -20.20
N ASN A 63 -16.71 -4.50 -19.72
CA ASN A 63 -15.91 -4.59 -18.51
C ASN A 63 -14.53 -3.97 -18.79
N ILE A 64 -13.89 -3.43 -17.76
CA ILE A 64 -12.61 -2.73 -17.91
C ILE A 64 -11.61 -3.28 -16.91
N PHE A 65 -10.36 -3.49 -17.35
CA PHE A 65 -9.26 -3.76 -16.45
C PHE A 65 -8.20 -2.67 -16.53
N LEU A 66 -7.85 -2.09 -15.36
CA LEU A 66 -6.86 -1.05 -15.21
C LEU A 66 -5.58 -1.63 -14.64
N TYR A 67 -4.52 -1.59 -15.42
CA TYR A 67 -3.22 -2.12 -15.05
C TYR A 67 -2.19 -1.02 -14.81
N GLY A 68 -1.26 -1.28 -13.93
CA GLY A 68 -0.14 -0.38 -13.67
C GLY A 68 0.39 -0.53 -12.25
N LYS A 69 1.56 0.01 -11.98
CA LYS A 69 2.14 0.00 -10.63
C LYS A 69 1.34 0.84 -9.64
N THR A 70 1.64 0.71 -8.35
CA THR A 70 1.06 1.56 -7.30
C THR A 70 1.33 3.03 -7.59
N GLY A 71 0.43 3.92 -7.15
CA GLY A 71 0.61 5.36 -7.28
C GLY A 71 0.51 5.95 -8.69
N THR A 72 0.14 5.15 -9.72
CA THR A 72 0.00 5.62 -11.11
C THR A 72 -1.35 6.28 -11.43
N GLY A 73 -2.27 6.36 -10.47
CA GLY A 73 -3.55 7.08 -10.61
C GLY A 73 -4.75 6.22 -11.04
N LYS A 74 -4.64 4.89 -11.16
CA LYS A 74 -5.74 3.99 -11.58
C LYS A 74 -7.05 4.20 -10.80
N SER A 75 -6.99 4.02 -9.49
CA SER A 75 -8.17 4.17 -8.61
C SER A 75 -8.71 5.59 -8.62
N LEU A 76 -7.84 6.58 -8.74
CA LEU A 76 -8.21 7.99 -8.79
C LEU A 76 -8.98 8.31 -10.08
N CYS A 77 -8.46 7.91 -11.25
CA CYS A 77 -9.10 8.15 -12.55
C CYS A 77 -10.43 7.40 -12.67
N SER A 78 -10.49 6.13 -12.20
CA SER A 78 -11.75 5.37 -12.24
C SER A 78 -12.84 6.03 -11.39
N GLN A 79 -12.51 6.45 -10.16
CA GLN A 79 -13.47 7.15 -9.29
C GLN A 79 -13.88 8.50 -9.87
N TYR A 80 -12.92 9.25 -10.44
CA TYR A 80 -13.19 10.54 -11.07
C TYR A 80 -14.21 10.40 -12.20
N VAL A 81 -13.97 9.50 -13.17
CA VAL A 81 -14.89 9.29 -14.31
C VAL A 81 -16.25 8.78 -13.86
N VAL A 82 -16.28 7.79 -12.95
CA VAL A 82 -17.53 7.23 -12.44
C VAL A 82 -18.33 8.29 -11.68
N ASN A 83 -17.71 9.14 -10.86
CA ASN A 83 -18.40 10.22 -10.17
C ASN A 83 -19.02 11.22 -11.15
N GLN A 84 -18.33 11.58 -12.24
CA GLN A 84 -18.90 12.43 -13.30
C GLN A 84 -20.13 11.79 -13.97
N ILE A 85 -20.08 10.48 -14.24
CA ILE A 85 -21.23 9.73 -14.77
C ILE A 85 -22.40 9.75 -13.79
N LEU A 86 -22.14 9.53 -12.50
CA LEU A 86 -23.18 9.56 -11.46
C LEU A 86 -23.81 10.96 -11.33
N GLU A 87 -23.03 12.02 -11.40
CA GLU A 87 -23.54 13.40 -11.36
C GLU A 87 -24.44 13.72 -12.57
N ILE A 88 -24.01 13.33 -13.77
CA ILE A 88 -24.80 13.50 -15.00
C ILE A 88 -26.06 12.63 -14.92
N GLY A 89 -25.93 11.38 -14.46
CA GLY A 89 -27.03 10.46 -14.26
C GLY A 89 -28.11 11.03 -13.32
N LYS A 90 -27.68 11.58 -12.17
CA LYS A 90 -28.61 12.26 -11.24
C LYS A 90 -29.33 13.42 -11.88
N LYS A 91 -28.67 14.28 -12.66
CA LYS A 91 -29.26 15.41 -13.36
C LYS A 91 -30.32 14.95 -14.41
N LYS A 92 -30.15 13.76 -14.96
CA LYS A 92 -31.05 13.17 -15.98
C LYS A 92 -32.03 12.13 -15.42
N ASN A 93 -32.08 11.95 -14.08
CA ASN A 93 -32.88 10.95 -13.40
C ASN A 93 -32.64 9.50 -13.87
N LEU A 94 -31.41 9.20 -14.26
CA LEU A 94 -30.98 7.84 -14.60
C LEU A 94 -30.56 7.07 -13.33
N LYS A 95 -30.99 5.82 -13.22
CA LYS A 95 -30.61 4.96 -12.08
C LYS A 95 -29.28 4.27 -12.35
N ILE A 96 -28.22 5.01 -12.16
CA ILE A 96 -26.85 4.50 -12.21
C ILE A 96 -26.33 4.47 -10.78
N THR A 97 -25.87 3.30 -10.35
CA THR A 97 -25.28 3.08 -9.01
C THR A 97 -23.85 2.64 -9.18
N ALA A 98 -22.95 3.07 -8.29
CA ALA A 98 -21.57 2.59 -8.28
C ALA A 98 -21.21 2.05 -6.90
N CYS A 99 -20.50 0.90 -6.89
CA CYS A 99 -19.94 0.29 -5.70
C CYS A 99 -18.42 0.20 -5.85
N TYR A 100 -17.67 0.81 -4.91
CA TYR A 100 -16.22 0.70 -4.86
C TYR A 100 -15.81 -0.17 -3.70
N LEU A 101 -15.03 -1.22 -3.96
CA LEU A 101 -14.46 -2.09 -2.94
C LEU A 101 -12.95 -2.25 -3.13
N ASN A 102 -12.18 -2.05 -2.05
CA ASN A 102 -10.76 -2.42 -2.04
C ASN A 102 -10.60 -3.84 -1.51
N CYS A 103 -10.13 -4.74 -2.37
CA CYS A 103 -10.03 -6.18 -2.10
C CYS A 103 -8.84 -6.57 -1.20
N LYS A 104 -7.93 -5.64 -0.88
CA LYS A 104 -6.83 -5.87 0.06
C LYS A 104 -7.30 -5.91 1.51
N LEU A 105 -8.37 -5.22 1.84
CA LEU A 105 -8.87 -5.13 3.21
C LEU A 105 -9.35 -6.51 3.69
N LYS A 106 -8.79 -6.99 4.82
CA LYS A 106 -9.08 -8.33 5.39
C LYS A 106 -10.57 -8.63 5.58
N LYS A 107 -11.41 -7.60 5.80
CA LYS A 107 -12.86 -7.78 5.98
C LYS A 107 -13.64 -8.00 4.68
N VAL A 108 -13.05 -7.67 3.53
CA VAL A 108 -13.75 -7.64 2.23
C VAL A 108 -13.49 -8.91 1.41
N SER A 109 -12.29 -9.45 1.44
CA SER A 109 -11.81 -10.40 0.43
C SER A 109 -11.45 -11.79 0.96
N ASP A 110 -11.82 -12.15 2.19
CA ASP A 110 -11.43 -13.44 2.75
C ASP A 110 -12.33 -14.61 2.28
N THR A 111 -13.55 -14.31 1.84
CA THR A 111 -14.51 -15.30 1.30
C THR A 111 -15.48 -14.63 0.34
N GLN A 112 -16.10 -15.40 -0.59
CA GLN A 112 -17.17 -14.92 -1.46
C GLN A 112 -18.33 -14.32 -0.66
N TYR A 113 -18.66 -14.93 0.48
CA TYR A 113 -19.67 -14.42 1.39
C TYR A 113 -19.40 -12.98 1.83
N ARG A 114 -18.18 -12.70 2.29
CA ARG A 114 -17.81 -11.36 2.79
C ARG A 114 -17.80 -10.32 1.69
N LEU A 115 -17.37 -10.67 0.50
CA LEU A 115 -17.43 -9.78 -0.65
C LEU A 115 -18.88 -9.37 -0.95
N LEU A 116 -19.79 -10.34 -1.05
CA LEU A 116 -21.22 -10.09 -1.30
C LEU A 116 -21.87 -9.30 -0.15
N ALA A 117 -21.53 -9.62 1.09
CA ALA A 117 -22.05 -8.90 2.26
C ALA A 117 -21.60 -7.43 2.28
N GLU A 118 -20.36 -7.14 1.89
CA GLU A 118 -19.87 -5.74 1.80
C GLU A 118 -20.47 -4.99 0.61
N LEU A 119 -20.69 -5.68 -0.53
CA LEU A 119 -21.46 -5.12 -1.64
C LEU A 119 -22.90 -4.76 -1.22
N LEU A 120 -23.58 -5.67 -0.55
CA LEU A 120 -24.93 -5.43 -0.03
C LEU A 120 -24.98 -4.25 0.94
N LYS A 121 -24.01 -4.16 1.84
CA LYS A 121 -23.89 -3.05 2.78
C LYS A 121 -23.68 -1.71 2.06
N THR A 122 -22.88 -1.67 0.99
CA THR A 122 -22.71 -0.48 0.15
C THR A 122 -24.01 -0.08 -0.51
N LEU A 123 -24.86 -1.06 -0.84
CA LEU A 123 -26.23 -0.85 -1.39
C LEU A 123 -27.27 -0.57 -0.31
N GLY A 124 -26.89 -0.42 0.96
CA GLY A 124 -27.79 -0.11 2.08
C GLY A 124 -28.49 -1.32 2.71
N VAL A 125 -28.11 -2.54 2.34
CA VAL A 125 -28.67 -3.79 2.89
C VAL A 125 -27.67 -4.44 3.85
N ASN A 126 -28.02 -4.53 5.11
CA ASN A 126 -27.19 -5.19 6.11
C ASN A 126 -27.48 -6.70 6.16
N VAL A 127 -26.43 -7.50 5.99
CA VAL A 127 -26.45 -8.96 6.16
C VAL A 127 -25.54 -9.31 7.32
N PRO A 128 -25.90 -10.30 8.15
CA PRO A 128 -25.03 -10.78 9.25
C PRO A 128 -23.63 -11.12 8.72
N ALA A 129 -22.60 -10.89 9.53
CA ALA A 129 -21.22 -11.18 9.13
C ALA A 129 -20.93 -12.68 8.95
N THR A 130 -21.76 -13.55 9.53
CA THR A 130 -21.67 -15.02 9.46
C THR A 130 -23.06 -15.61 9.70
N GLY A 131 -23.29 -16.86 9.29
CA GLY A 131 -24.48 -17.64 9.66
C GLY A 131 -25.47 -17.94 8.54
N LEU A 132 -25.39 -17.25 7.41
CA LEU A 132 -26.18 -17.60 6.22
C LEU A 132 -25.34 -18.43 5.25
N PRO A 133 -25.94 -19.34 4.49
CA PRO A 133 -25.28 -19.96 3.33
C PRO A 133 -24.89 -18.90 2.28
N THR A 134 -23.74 -19.04 1.64
CA THR A 134 -23.27 -18.10 0.61
C THR A 134 -24.28 -17.95 -0.53
N GLN A 135 -24.99 -19.02 -0.88
CA GLN A 135 -26.04 -19.01 -1.89
C GLN A 135 -27.23 -18.10 -1.52
N ASP A 136 -27.58 -18.02 -0.25
CA ASP A 136 -28.68 -17.16 0.18
C ASP A 136 -28.28 -15.68 0.16
N VAL A 137 -27.01 -15.38 0.52
CA VAL A 137 -26.46 -14.02 0.37
C VAL A 137 -26.42 -13.61 -1.10
N TYR A 138 -26.07 -14.53 -1.99
CA TYR A 138 -26.08 -14.32 -3.43
C TYR A 138 -27.51 -14.00 -3.96
N LYS A 139 -28.53 -14.76 -3.51
CA LYS A 139 -29.93 -14.48 -3.83
C LYS A 139 -30.38 -13.11 -3.30
N ILE A 140 -29.99 -12.75 -2.07
CA ILE A 140 -30.28 -11.43 -1.50
C ILE A 140 -29.66 -10.34 -2.37
N PHE A 141 -28.41 -10.53 -2.83
CA PHE A 141 -27.71 -9.59 -3.71
C PHE A 141 -28.46 -9.41 -5.02
N ILE A 142 -28.80 -10.50 -5.74
CA ILE A 142 -29.58 -10.46 -6.97
C ILE A 142 -30.90 -9.74 -6.75
N ASN A 143 -31.69 -10.15 -5.74
CA ASN A 143 -32.96 -9.54 -5.44
C ASN A 143 -32.87 -8.05 -5.07
N THR A 144 -31.73 -7.62 -4.53
CA THR A 144 -31.50 -6.22 -4.18
C THR A 144 -31.23 -5.36 -5.41
N ILE A 145 -30.38 -5.84 -6.32
CA ILE A 145 -30.00 -5.08 -7.52
C ILE A 145 -31.02 -5.16 -8.64
N ASP A 146 -31.82 -6.25 -8.73
CA ASP A 146 -32.78 -6.50 -9.82
C ASP A 146 -34.20 -6.01 -9.50
N LYS A 147 -34.37 -5.18 -8.46
CA LYS A 147 -35.69 -4.62 -8.09
C LYS A 147 -36.28 -3.72 -9.18
N GLU A 148 -35.42 -2.90 -9.77
CA GLU A 148 -35.81 -1.89 -10.76
C GLU A 148 -34.77 -1.77 -11.84
N GLN A 149 -35.14 -1.12 -12.96
CA GLN A 149 -34.20 -0.91 -14.05
C GLN A 149 -33.08 0.03 -13.59
N GLN A 150 -31.87 -0.49 -13.54
CA GLN A 150 -30.67 0.25 -13.15
C GLN A 150 -29.41 -0.32 -13.79
N LEU A 151 -28.34 0.48 -13.77
CA LEU A 151 -27.01 0.05 -14.15
C LEU A 151 -26.10 0.16 -12.93
N LEU A 152 -25.43 -0.95 -12.59
CA LEU A 152 -24.50 -1.05 -11.48
C LEU A 152 -23.06 -1.08 -12.02
N ILE A 153 -22.26 -0.07 -11.66
CA ILE A 153 -20.82 -0.04 -11.93
C ILE A 153 -20.09 -0.57 -10.69
N LEU A 154 -19.47 -1.72 -10.84
CA LEU A 154 -18.74 -2.37 -9.74
C LEU A 154 -17.25 -2.16 -9.92
N ILE A 155 -16.61 -1.42 -9.00
CA ILE A 155 -15.18 -1.15 -9.01
C ILE A 155 -14.52 -2.05 -7.96
N LEU A 156 -13.69 -3.00 -8.41
CA LEU A 156 -12.90 -3.88 -7.54
C LEU A 156 -11.43 -3.48 -7.61
N ASP A 157 -10.96 -2.77 -6.58
CA ASP A 157 -9.57 -2.34 -6.48
C ASP A 157 -8.72 -3.44 -5.84
N GLU A 158 -7.50 -3.63 -6.35
CA GLU A 158 -6.58 -4.74 -6.00
C GLU A 158 -7.24 -6.12 -6.23
N ILE A 159 -7.89 -6.29 -7.38
CA ILE A 159 -8.63 -7.50 -7.76
C ILE A 159 -7.75 -8.76 -7.80
N ASP A 160 -6.47 -8.63 -8.08
CA ASP A 160 -5.48 -9.71 -7.98
C ASP A 160 -5.40 -10.29 -6.57
N GLN A 161 -5.56 -9.48 -5.52
CA GLN A 161 -5.60 -9.95 -4.14
C GLN A 161 -6.86 -10.75 -3.84
N LEU A 162 -7.99 -10.39 -4.46
CA LEU A 162 -9.25 -11.13 -4.35
C LEU A 162 -9.10 -12.53 -4.96
N VAL A 163 -8.63 -12.61 -6.21
CA VAL A 163 -8.45 -13.87 -6.92
C VAL A 163 -7.43 -14.77 -6.22
N ASN A 164 -6.33 -14.23 -5.75
CA ASN A 164 -5.32 -15.00 -5.00
C ASN A 164 -5.86 -15.62 -3.71
N LYS A 165 -6.88 -15.01 -3.08
CA LYS A 165 -7.44 -15.51 -1.80
C LYS A 165 -8.59 -16.46 -1.96
N ILE A 166 -9.52 -16.18 -2.87
CA ILE A 166 -10.78 -16.93 -2.99
C ILE A 166 -10.97 -17.62 -4.34
N GLY A 167 -9.96 -17.53 -5.23
CA GLY A 167 -10.02 -18.08 -6.58
C GLY A 167 -10.70 -17.15 -7.57
N ASP A 168 -10.59 -17.48 -8.83
CA ASP A 168 -11.09 -16.69 -9.96
C ASP A 168 -12.58 -16.97 -10.29
N GLU A 169 -13.16 -18.02 -9.70
CA GLU A 169 -14.59 -18.36 -9.87
C GLU A 169 -15.53 -17.22 -9.53
N ILE A 170 -15.15 -16.34 -8.60
CA ILE A 170 -15.94 -15.16 -8.24
C ILE A 170 -16.11 -14.19 -9.42
N LEU A 171 -15.07 -14.03 -10.25
CA LEU A 171 -15.14 -13.17 -11.43
C LEU A 171 -16.09 -13.78 -12.47
N TYR A 172 -16.03 -15.10 -12.64
CA TYR A 172 -16.95 -15.82 -13.51
C TYR A 172 -18.41 -15.63 -13.07
N ASN A 173 -18.68 -15.78 -11.78
CA ASN A 173 -20.01 -15.57 -11.23
C ASN A 173 -20.50 -14.14 -11.45
N LEU A 174 -19.67 -13.12 -11.16
CA LEU A 174 -20.03 -11.71 -11.34
C LEU A 174 -20.31 -11.35 -12.81
N THR A 175 -19.52 -11.89 -13.76
CA THR A 175 -19.72 -11.58 -15.18
C THR A 175 -20.95 -12.28 -15.76
N ARG A 176 -21.28 -13.46 -15.26
CA ARG A 176 -22.48 -14.23 -15.69
C ARG A 176 -23.78 -13.72 -15.06
N LEU A 177 -23.73 -12.97 -13.97
CA LEU A 177 -24.91 -12.37 -13.35
C LEU A 177 -25.82 -11.66 -14.35
N ASN A 178 -25.26 -10.98 -15.34
CA ASN A 178 -26.03 -10.30 -16.37
C ASN A 178 -26.99 -11.24 -17.16
N GLY A 179 -26.67 -12.53 -17.24
CA GLY A 179 -27.58 -13.53 -17.84
C GLY A 179 -28.75 -13.93 -16.96
N GLU A 180 -28.66 -13.70 -15.65
CA GLU A 180 -29.69 -14.01 -14.65
C GLU A 180 -30.57 -12.79 -14.31
N LEU A 181 -30.03 -11.58 -14.48
CA LEU A 181 -30.69 -10.32 -14.19
C LEU A 181 -31.70 -9.95 -15.31
N LYS A 182 -32.84 -9.37 -14.92
CA LYS A 182 -33.87 -8.96 -15.82
C LYS A 182 -34.01 -7.44 -16.00
N LYS A 183 -33.62 -6.71 -14.97
CA LYS A 183 -33.79 -5.24 -14.89
C LYS A 183 -32.47 -4.51 -14.62
N CYS A 184 -31.51 -5.16 -13.97
CA CYS A 184 -30.24 -4.58 -13.67
C CYS A 184 -29.17 -5.11 -14.64
N GLU A 185 -28.28 -4.22 -15.06
CA GLU A 185 -27.04 -4.60 -15.76
C GLU A 185 -25.83 -4.22 -14.93
N ILE A 186 -24.81 -5.08 -14.94
CA ILE A 186 -23.58 -4.90 -14.17
C ILE A 186 -22.40 -4.72 -15.12
N THR A 187 -21.60 -3.69 -14.88
CA THR A 187 -20.30 -3.49 -15.50
C THR A 187 -19.21 -3.55 -14.44
N LEU A 188 -18.16 -4.31 -14.70
CA LEU A 188 -17.04 -4.49 -13.81
C LEU A 188 -15.84 -3.61 -14.22
N ILE A 189 -15.28 -2.88 -13.27
CA ILE A 189 -13.98 -2.22 -13.39
C ILE A 189 -13.02 -2.91 -12.41
N GLY A 190 -12.11 -3.72 -12.95
CA GLY A 190 -11.05 -4.39 -12.19
C GLY A 190 -9.78 -3.55 -12.18
N ILE A 191 -9.19 -3.32 -11.01
CA ILE A 191 -7.92 -2.58 -10.86
C ILE A 191 -6.87 -3.54 -10.31
N SER A 192 -5.77 -3.73 -11.05
CA SER A 192 -4.66 -4.59 -10.62
C SER A 192 -3.31 -3.86 -10.68
N ASN A 193 -2.45 -4.21 -9.72
CA ASN A 193 -1.05 -3.82 -9.73
C ASN A 193 -0.17 -4.84 -10.48
N ASN A 194 -0.74 -5.99 -10.84
CA ASN A 194 -0.07 -7.04 -11.61
C ASN A 194 -0.44 -6.91 -13.09
N LEU A 195 0.56 -6.62 -13.94
CA LEU A 195 0.39 -6.42 -15.40
C LEU A 195 0.02 -7.71 -16.15
N ILE A 196 0.29 -8.86 -15.57
CA ILE A 196 0.02 -10.18 -16.17
C ILE A 196 -1.13 -10.90 -15.43
N PHE A 197 -1.97 -10.16 -14.75
CA PHE A 197 -3.04 -10.74 -13.93
C PHE A 197 -4.00 -11.62 -14.74
N THR A 198 -4.46 -11.15 -15.90
CA THR A 198 -5.38 -11.88 -16.76
C THR A 198 -4.75 -13.12 -17.38
N ASP A 199 -3.42 -13.18 -17.52
CA ASP A 199 -2.74 -14.37 -18.07
C ASP A 199 -2.83 -15.58 -17.14
N GLY A 200 -2.98 -15.33 -15.84
CA GLY A 200 -3.16 -16.37 -14.81
C GLY A 200 -4.60 -16.85 -14.62
N LEU A 201 -5.60 -16.24 -15.26
CA LEU A 201 -7.01 -16.62 -15.13
C LEU A 201 -7.35 -17.83 -16.00
N ASP A 202 -8.35 -18.62 -15.58
CA ASP A 202 -8.92 -19.70 -16.40
C ASP A 202 -9.40 -19.11 -17.75
N PRO A 203 -9.08 -19.74 -18.90
CA PRO A 203 -9.48 -19.25 -20.24
C PRO A 203 -10.98 -19.00 -20.39
N ARG A 204 -11.83 -19.76 -19.68
CA ARG A 204 -13.29 -19.57 -19.68
C ARG A 204 -13.69 -18.27 -19.02
N ILE A 205 -12.99 -17.88 -17.96
CA ILE A 205 -13.20 -16.63 -17.24
C ILE A 205 -12.74 -15.47 -18.09
N LYS A 206 -11.54 -15.56 -18.66
CA LYS A 206 -11.00 -14.55 -19.57
C LYS A 206 -11.95 -14.29 -20.74
N SER A 207 -12.51 -15.35 -21.35
CA SER A 207 -13.51 -15.21 -22.42
C SER A 207 -14.81 -14.58 -21.95
N SER A 208 -15.26 -14.82 -20.71
CA SER A 208 -16.52 -14.26 -20.17
C SER A 208 -16.38 -12.82 -19.70
N LEU A 209 -15.19 -12.37 -19.40
CA LEU A 209 -14.93 -11.00 -18.98
C LEU A 209 -15.17 -10.00 -20.11
N SER A 210 -14.83 -10.36 -21.37
CA SER A 210 -14.96 -9.47 -22.55
C SER A 210 -14.49 -8.05 -22.22
N GLU A 211 -13.29 -7.97 -21.63
CA GLU A 211 -12.76 -6.72 -21.04
C GLU A 211 -12.00 -5.87 -22.06
N GLU A 212 -12.01 -4.56 -21.79
CA GLU A 212 -11.09 -3.62 -22.37
C GLU A 212 -9.99 -3.29 -21.36
N GLU A 213 -8.74 -3.29 -21.82
CA GLU A 213 -7.57 -3.08 -20.97
C GLU A 213 -7.03 -1.66 -21.11
N ILE A 214 -6.78 -0.98 -19.99
CA ILE A 214 -6.16 0.33 -19.97
C ILE A 214 -4.90 0.27 -19.08
N VAL A 215 -3.77 0.57 -19.67
CA VAL A 215 -2.48 0.58 -18.96
C VAL A 215 -2.17 1.98 -18.44
N PHE A 216 -1.81 2.06 -17.17
CA PHE A 216 -1.35 3.27 -16.51
C PHE A 216 0.17 3.23 -16.36
N PRO A 217 0.93 3.90 -17.24
CA PRO A 217 2.37 3.95 -17.13
C PRO A 217 2.80 4.70 -15.86
N PRO A 218 3.97 4.36 -15.27
CA PRO A 218 4.51 5.11 -14.16
C PRO A 218 4.76 6.57 -14.57
N TYR A 219 4.58 7.48 -13.61
CA TYR A 219 4.90 8.89 -13.85
C TYR A 219 6.43 9.10 -13.94
N ASN A 220 6.85 9.96 -14.83
CA ASN A 220 8.22 10.45 -14.84
C ASN A 220 8.41 11.61 -13.85
N ALA A 221 9.67 12.01 -13.60
CA ALA A 221 9.99 13.06 -12.63
C ALA A 221 9.31 14.41 -12.94
N LEU A 222 9.20 14.80 -14.21
CA LEU A 222 8.57 16.06 -14.61
C LEU A 222 7.06 16.02 -14.35
N GLN A 223 6.41 14.91 -14.67
CA GLN A 223 4.98 14.71 -14.41
C GLN A 223 4.66 14.76 -12.92
N ILE A 224 5.52 14.11 -12.10
CA ILE A 224 5.36 14.18 -10.63
C ILE A 224 5.56 15.61 -10.13
N GLN A 225 6.52 16.35 -10.69
CA GLN A 225 6.74 17.75 -10.34
C GLN A 225 5.51 18.62 -10.61
N ASP A 226 4.85 18.42 -11.76
CA ASP A 226 3.63 19.16 -12.10
C ASP A 226 2.47 18.80 -11.14
N ILE A 227 2.30 17.50 -10.82
CA ILE A 227 1.34 17.05 -9.82
C ILE A 227 1.61 17.72 -8.45
N LEU A 228 2.86 17.77 -8.02
CA LEU A 228 3.25 18.43 -6.77
C LEU A 228 2.97 19.93 -6.80
N ARG A 229 3.25 20.62 -7.91
CA ARG A 229 2.98 22.05 -8.07
C ARG A 229 1.48 22.39 -7.88
N GLU A 230 0.59 21.58 -8.45
CA GLU A 230 -0.86 21.78 -8.25
C GLU A 230 -1.26 21.56 -6.79
N ARG A 231 -0.75 20.51 -6.16
CA ARG A 231 -1.04 20.20 -4.75
C ARG A 231 -0.51 21.27 -3.80
N VAL A 232 0.66 21.78 -4.08
CA VAL A 232 1.29 22.85 -3.29
C VAL A 232 0.41 24.09 -3.20
N LYS A 233 -0.20 24.50 -4.31
CA LYS A 233 -1.11 25.66 -4.35
C LYS A 233 -2.30 25.53 -3.38
N LEU A 234 -2.75 24.29 -3.13
CA LEU A 234 -3.87 23.99 -2.24
C LEU A 234 -3.45 23.72 -0.79
N ALA A 235 -2.27 23.12 -0.63
CA ALA A 235 -1.81 22.59 0.65
C ALA A 235 -1.01 23.57 1.48
N PHE A 236 -0.28 24.51 0.86
CA PHE A 236 0.70 25.36 1.53
C PHE A 236 0.44 26.84 1.32
N ARG A 237 0.98 27.65 2.22
CA ARG A 237 1.07 29.11 2.04
C ARG A 237 2.00 29.45 0.88
N LYS A 238 1.79 30.61 0.28
CA LYS A 238 2.68 31.13 -0.76
C LYS A 238 4.10 31.30 -0.21
N ASP A 239 5.09 31.00 -1.05
CA ASP A 239 6.53 31.23 -0.81
C ASP A 239 7.14 30.44 0.36
N CYS A 240 6.45 29.43 0.91
CA CYS A 240 7.01 28.56 1.95
C CYS A 240 7.80 27.34 1.43
N ILE A 241 7.95 27.19 0.13
CA ILE A 241 8.75 26.11 -0.49
C ILE A 241 9.96 26.71 -1.19
N GLU A 242 11.16 26.28 -0.80
CA GLU A 242 12.39 26.73 -1.47
C GLU A 242 12.54 26.09 -2.86
N PRO A 243 13.21 26.76 -3.81
CA PRO A 243 13.56 26.17 -5.10
C PRO A 243 14.35 24.87 -4.92
N GLY A 244 14.10 23.85 -5.77
CA GLY A 244 14.74 22.53 -5.70
C GLY A 244 14.04 21.50 -4.82
N VAL A 245 13.10 21.90 -3.96
CA VAL A 245 12.36 20.99 -3.07
C VAL A 245 11.45 20.05 -3.87
N LEU A 246 10.65 20.61 -4.79
CA LEU A 246 9.72 19.80 -5.60
C LEU A 246 10.47 18.91 -6.59
N GLU A 247 11.53 19.41 -7.17
CA GLU A 247 12.43 18.66 -8.04
C GLU A 247 13.02 17.46 -7.33
N LYS A 248 13.46 17.64 -6.11
CA LYS A 248 14.04 16.56 -5.29
C LYS A 248 12.98 15.53 -4.88
N CYS A 249 11.82 15.96 -4.42
CA CYS A 249 10.68 15.07 -4.14
C CYS A 249 10.32 14.21 -5.36
N ALA A 250 10.23 14.85 -6.52
CA ALA A 250 9.90 14.17 -7.77
C ALA A 250 10.98 13.18 -8.20
N ALA A 251 12.26 13.52 -8.01
CA ALA A 251 13.39 12.64 -8.31
C ALA A 251 13.38 11.38 -7.41
N TYR A 252 13.14 11.52 -6.11
CA TYR A 252 13.01 10.38 -5.20
C TYR A 252 11.87 9.45 -5.62
N ALA A 253 10.66 9.99 -5.86
CA ALA A 253 9.51 9.18 -6.24
C ALA A 253 9.65 8.54 -7.63
N ALA A 254 10.28 9.22 -8.59
CA ALA A 254 10.56 8.66 -9.93
C ALA A 254 11.54 7.50 -9.86
N ARG A 255 12.54 7.55 -8.98
CA ARG A 255 13.47 6.45 -8.72
C ARG A 255 12.77 5.23 -8.13
N GLU A 256 11.74 5.42 -7.30
CA GLU A 256 10.91 4.38 -6.69
C GLU A 256 9.67 4.04 -7.55
N HIS A 257 9.85 3.85 -8.84
CA HIS A 257 8.82 3.39 -9.77
C HIS A 257 7.76 4.42 -10.19
N GLY A 258 8.00 5.72 -10.00
CA GLY A 258 7.08 6.77 -10.44
C GLY A 258 5.77 6.83 -9.64
N ASP A 259 5.84 6.56 -8.32
CA ASP A 259 4.70 6.61 -7.41
C ASP A 259 4.42 8.05 -6.94
N ALA A 260 3.36 8.67 -7.46
CA ALA A 260 2.96 10.02 -7.08
C ALA A 260 2.53 10.13 -5.59
N ARG A 261 2.01 9.05 -4.98
CA ARG A 261 1.66 9.03 -3.55
C ARG A 261 2.90 9.20 -2.68
N ARG A 262 4.01 8.56 -3.09
CA ARG A 262 5.30 8.69 -2.39
C ARG A 262 5.81 10.12 -2.41
N ALA A 263 5.71 10.81 -3.55
CA ALA A 263 6.10 12.22 -3.67
C ALA A 263 5.27 13.12 -2.76
N LEU A 264 3.96 12.93 -2.73
CA LEU A 264 3.04 13.68 -1.86
C LEU A 264 3.32 13.41 -0.38
N GLU A 265 3.63 12.18 -0.01
CA GLU A 265 3.99 11.80 1.35
C GLU A 265 5.30 12.42 1.78
N LEU A 266 6.35 12.37 0.96
CA LEU A 266 7.62 13.03 1.20
C LEU A 266 7.43 14.53 1.47
N LEU A 267 6.70 15.21 0.60
CA LEU A 267 6.43 16.64 0.74
C LEU A 267 5.63 16.96 2.02
N ARG A 268 4.65 16.12 2.37
CA ARG A 268 3.87 16.25 3.60
C ARG A 268 4.74 16.11 4.84
N VAL A 269 5.57 15.05 4.89
CA VAL A 269 6.45 14.81 6.05
C VAL A 269 7.53 15.88 6.16
N ALA A 270 8.10 16.35 5.04
CA ALA A 270 9.05 17.45 5.03
C ALA A 270 8.43 18.75 5.58
N GLY A 271 7.18 19.05 5.22
CA GLY A 271 6.42 20.18 5.78
C GLY A 271 6.21 20.03 7.30
N GLU A 272 5.86 18.82 7.77
CA GLU A 272 5.71 18.54 9.20
C GLU A 272 7.03 18.70 9.98
N LEU A 273 8.15 18.29 9.38
CA LEU A 273 9.47 18.49 9.99
C LEU A 273 9.84 19.98 10.06
N ALA A 274 9.57 20.73 8.98
CA ALA A 274 9.80 22.16 8.97
C ALA A 274 8.97 22.90 10.04
N GLU A 275 7.68 22.54 10.24
CA GLU A 275 6.85 23.10 11.32
C GLU A 275 7.40 22.78 12.71
N ARG A 276 7.90 21.55 12.93
CA ARG A 276 8.52 21.14 14.21
C ARG A 276 9.78 21.93 14.52
N ASP A 277 10.58 22.23 13.49
CA ASP A 277 11.80 23.03 13.60
C ASP A 277 11.53 24.54 13.65
N ASN A 278 10.25 24.96 13.69
CA ASN A 278 9.84 26.36 13.61
C ASN A 278 10.38 27.11 12.37
N SER A 279 10.61 26.40 11.29
CA SER A 279 11.02 26.97 10.01
C SER A 279 9.81 27.56 9.29
N ILE A 280 9.96 28.74 8.69
CA ILE A 280 8.91 29.37 7.86
C ILE A 280 8.88 28.75 6.46
N LYS A 281 9.98 28.11 6.05
CA LYS A 281 10.14 27.52 4.70
C LYS A 281 10.58 26.07 4.77
N ILE A 282 10.06 25.28 3.82
CA ILE A 282 10.49 23.92 3.58
C ILE A 282 11.77 23.98 2.74
N LYS A 283 12.88 23.52 3.31
CA LYS A 283 14.20 23.48 2.66
C LYS A 283 14.49 22.08 2.12
N ILE A 284 15.45 21.99 1.21
CA ILE A 284 15.89 20.73 0.61
C ILE A 284 16.30 19.69 1.68
N LYS A 285 16.92 20.12 2.79
CA LYS A 285 17.30 19.23 3.89
C LYS A 285 16.12 18.46 4.47
N TYR A 286 14.93 19.11 4.57
CA TYR A 286 13.75 18.45 5.14
C TYR A 286 13.21 17.31 4.24
N ILE A 287 13.56 17.31 2.95
CA ILE A 287 13.23 16.19 2.06
C ILE A 287 14.11 14.98 2.39
N ASP A 288 15.41 15.18 2.64
CA ASP A 288 16.30 14.10 3.06
C ASP A 288 15.89 13.54 4.42
N ASP A 289 15.62 14.42 5.39
CA ASP A 289 15.13 14.04 6.71
C ASP A 289 13.79 13.30 6.64
N ALA A 290 12.91 13.69 5.71
CA ALA A 290 11.62 13.04 5.49
C ALA A 290 11.81 11.64 4.87
N GLU A 291 12.69 11.50 3.88
CA GLU A 291 13.02 10.21 3.26
C GLU A 291 13.56 9.24 4.30
N ASP A 292 14.56 9.67 5.07
CA ASP A 292 15.13 8.89 6.16
C ASP A 292 14.10 8.48 7.21
N LYS A 293 13.18 9.38 7.55
CA LYS A 293 12.12 9.10 8.52
C LYS A 293 11.13 8.07 7.99
N ILE A 294 10.64 8.23 6.76
CA ILE A 294 9.66 7.32 6.16
C ILE A 294 10.28 5.93 5.98
N GLU A 295 11.55 5.86 5.54
CA GLU A 295 12.26 4.58 5.40
C GLU A 295 12.45 3.89 6.76
N LYS A 296 12.81 4.64 7.81
CA LYS A 296 12.88 4.11 9.18
C LYS A 296 11.54 3.58 9.67
N ASP A 297 10.48 4.36 9.53
CA ASP A 297 9.14 3.97 9.97
C ASP A 297 8.68 2.71 9.21
N ARG A 298 8.96 2.62 7.91
CA ARG A 298 8.68 1.44 7.08
C ARG A 298 9.40 0.19 7.59
N ILE A 299 10.70 0.27 7.86
CA ILE A 299 11.48 -0.87 8.36
C ILE A 299 10.92 -1.34 9.72
N LEU A 300 10.63 -0.43 10.63
CA LEU A 300 10.07 -0.76 11.94
C LEU A 300 8.71 -1.45 11.83
N ASP A 301 7.84 -0.99 10.94
CA ASP A 301 6.54 -1.61 10.70
C ASP A 301 6.68 -3.01 10.08
N VAL A 302 7.61 -3.18 9.14
CA VAL A 302 7.91 -4.51 8.59
C VAL A 302 8.38 -5.46 9.68
N VAL A 303 9.29 -5.04 10.56
CA VAL A 303 9.79 -5.87 11.67
C VAL A 303 8.66 -6.27 12.62
N ARG A 304 7.76 -5.35 12.98
CA ARG A 304 6.60 -5.63 13.86
C ARG A 304 5.64 -6.67 13.28
N THR A 305 5.45 -6.64 11.97
CA THR A 305 4.47 -7.50 11.29
C THR A 305 5.01 -8.87 10.91
N GLN A 306 6.31 -9.12 11.08
CA GLN A 306 6.91 -10.42 10.79
C GLN A 306 6.36 -11.53 11.71
N PRO A 307 6.20 -12.76 11.19
CA PRO A 307 5.92 -13.93 12.02
C PRO A 307 6.98 -14.12 13.10
N LYS A 308 6.62 -14.66 14.26
CA LYS A 308 7.54 -14.89 15.39
C LYS A 308 8.85 -15.60 15.01
N GLN A 309 8.78 -16.58 14.12
CA GLN A 309 9.98 -17.29 13.63
C GLN A 309 10.93 -16.38 12.85
N SER A 310 10.40 -15.46 12.03
CA SER A 310 11.21 -14.47 11.32
C SER A 310 11.77 -13.40 12.27
N GLN A 311 10.99 -13.02 13.30
CA GLN A 311 11.46 -12.10 14.35
C GLN A 311 12.63 -12.69 15.12
N ILE A 312 12.56 -13.98 15.54
CA ILE A 312 13.69 -14.65 16.22
C ILE A 312 14.91 -14.78 15.29
N ALA A 313 14.69 -15.12 14.01
CA ALA A 313 15.79 -15.17 13.04
C ALA A 313 16.46 -13.81 12.88
N LEU A 314 15.70 -12.71 12.79
CA LEU A 314 16.25 -11.36 12.75
C LEU A 314 17.01 -11.00 14.05
N TYR A 315 16.42 -11.35 15.21
CA TYR A 315 17.05 -11.10 16.50
C TYR A 315 18.38 -11.87 16.65
N SER A 316 18.45 -13.11 16.16
CA SER A 316 19.68 -13.89 16.15
C SER A 316 20.74 -13.28 15.21
N VAL A 317 20.34 -12.70 14.08
CA VAL A 317 21.27 -11.93 13.22
C VAL A 317 21.85 -10.75 13.97
N ILE A 318 21.02 -9.94 14.62
CA ILE A 318 21.45 -8.74 15.37
C ILE A 318 22.42 -9.15 16.50
N ARG A 319 22.05 -10.14 17.32
CA ARG A 319 22.89 -10.62 18.43
C ARG A 319 24.23 -11.16 17.95
N THR A 320 24.26 -11.92 16.85
CA THR A 320 25.51 -12.43 16.27
C THR A 320 26.41 -11.29 15.78
N CYS A 321 25.79 -10.25 15.17
CA CYS A 321 26.52 -9.08 14.71
C CYS A 321 27.11 -8.26 15.86
N GLU A 322 26.34 -8.04 16.93
CA GLU A 322 26.78 -7.30 18.13
C GLU A 322 27.88 -8.06 18.89
N GLY A 323 27.75 -9.38 19.06
CA GLY A 323 28.76 -10.22 19.69
C GLY A 323 30.11 -10.11 19.00
N LYS A 324 30.17 -10.28 17.68
CA LYS A 324 31.41 -10.15 16.90
C LYS A 324 31.97 -8.72 16.87
N ILE A 325 31.16 -7.68 17.06
CA ILE A 325 31.65 -6.30 17.19
C ILE A 325 32.32 -6.07 18.55
N ASN A 326 31.77 -6.64 19.62
CA ASN A 326 32.30 -6.51 20.98
C ASN A 326 33.60 -7.30 21.17
N ASP A 327 33.74 -8.46 20.53
CA ASP A 327 34.98 -9.27 20.54
C ASP A 327 36.16 -8.56 19.85
N LYS A 328 35.86 -7.59 18.93
CA LYS A 328 36.92 -6.75 18.33
C LYS A 328 37.70 -5.87 19.31
N LYS A 329 37.16 -5.57 20.46
CA LYS A 329 37.88 -4.77 21.47
C LYS A 329 38.99 -5.56 22.16
N ASN A 330 38.97 -6.89 22.02
CA ASN A 330 39.85 -7.78 22.78
C ASN A 330 40.86 -8.60 21.95
N GLU A 331 40.69 -8.83 20.63
CA GLU A 331 41.64 -9.63 19.84
C GLU A 331 41.74 -9.21 18.36
N LYS A 332 42.99 -9.36 17.83
CA LYS A 332 43.44 -9.03 16.46
C LYS A 332 42.96 -10.06 15.38
N ASN A 333 41.77 -10.61 15.46
CA ASN A 333 41.34 -11.61 14.48
C ASN A 333 40.57 -10.97 13.30
N LYS A 334 41.11 -11.20 12.10
CA LYS A 334 40.83 -10.53 10.83
C LYS A 334 39.56 -10.98 10.10
N ASN A 335 38.73 -11.93 10.57
CA ASN A 335 37.59 -12.43 9.83
C ASN A 335 36.26 -12.04 10.49
N ASN A 336 35.75 -10.90 10.05
CA ASN A 336 34.50 -10.27 10.56
C ASN A 336 33.25 -10.75 9.84
N GLN A 337 33.32 -11.77 9.02
CA GLN A 337 32.23 -12.29 8.23
C GLN A 337 31.26 -13.13 9.09
N ILE A 338 29.97 -12.89 8.95
CA ILE A 338 28.93 -13.63 9.63
C ILE A 338 28.23 -14.51 8.60
N PHE A 339 28.15 -15.78 8.91
CA PHE A 339 27.56 -16.76 8.01
C PHE A 339 26.25 -17.35 8.57
N THR A 340 25.45 -17.92 7.70
CA THR A 340 24.16 -18.54 8.08
C THR A 340 24.31 -19.59 9.20
N GLY A 341 25.46 -20.29 9.29
CA GLY A 341 25.73 -21.25 10.35
C GLY A 341 25.82 -20.62 11.74
N ASP A 342 26.58 -19.51 11.84
CA ASP A 342 26.74 -18.76 13.11
C ASP A 342 25.38 -18.25 13.64
N ILE A 343 24.54 -17.79 12.73
CA ILE A 343 23.18 -17.31 13.07
C ILE A 343 22.28 -18.45 13.51
N TYR A 344 22.40 -19.62 12.88
CA TYR A 344 21.55 -20.77 13.21
C TYR A 344 21.81 -21.31 14.63
N GLU A 345 23.04 -21.26 15.12
CA GLU A 345 23.36 -21.64 16.49
C GLU A 345 22.66 -20.71 17.50
N ASN A 346 22.84 -19.40 17.35
CA ASN A 346 22.16 -18.40 18.20
C ASN A 346 20.64 -18.49 18.09
N TYR A 347 20.10 -18.73 16.88
CA TYR A 347 18.68 -18.91 16.66
C TYR A 347 18.11 -20.09 17.48
N ARG A 348 18.82 -21.21 17.54
CA ARG A 348 18.40 -22.40 18.29
C ARG A 348 18.35 -22.14 19.80
N GLU A 349 19.27 -21.35 20.33
CA GLU A 349 19.30 -20.94 21.73
C GLU A 349 18.10 -20.02 22.04
N LEU A 350 17.91 -18.97 21.24
CA LEU A 350 16.80 -18.04 21.39
C LEU A 350 15.43 -18.71 21.27
N CYS A 351 15.28 -19.73 20.41
CA CYS A 351 14.04 -20.50 20.33
C CYS A 351 13.72 -21.21 21.66
N LYS A 352 14.73 -21.68 22.41
CA LYS A 352 14.50 -22.30 23.75
C LYS A 352 14.03 -21.27 24.75
N ASP A 353 14.64 -20.06 24.73
CA ASP A 353 14.30 -18.98 25.65
C ASP A 353 12.85 -18.47 25.44
N VAL A 354 12.41 -18.40 24.20
CA VAL A 354 11.06 -17.95 23.81
C VAL A 354 10.02 -19.11 23.83
N GLY A 355 10.46 -20.36 24.06
CA GLY A 355 9.57 -21.53 24.10
C GLY A 355 9.04 -21.95 22.72
N LEU A 356 9.76 -21.66 21.63
CA LEU A 356 9.38 -22.03 20.27
C LEU A 356 10.21 -23.21 19.76
N LYS A 357 9.59 -24.06 18.94
CA LYS A 357 10.28 -25.17 18.29
C LYS A 357 11.18 -24.63 17.15
N PRO A 358 12.49 -24.90 17.14
CA PRO A 358 13.38 -24.40 16.09
C PRO A 358 13.07 -25.04 14.73
N LEU A 359 13.12 -24.22 13.70
CA LEU A 359 13.03 -24.64 12.29
C LEU A 359 14.37 -25.24 11.81
N THR A 360 14.35 -25.87 10.64
CA THR A 360 15.56 -26.39 10.01
C THR A 360 16.47 -25.25 9.50
N GLN A 361 17.77 -25.51 9.41
CA GLN A 361 18.73 -24.52 8.89
C GLN A 361 18.39 -24.05 7.47
N ARG A 362 17.82 -24.91 6.63
CA ARG A 362 17.36 -24.58 5.29
C ARG A 362 16.25 -23.51 5.37
N ARG A 363 15.24 -23.73 6.22
CA ARG A 363 14.15 -22.74 6.38
C ARG A 363 14.62 -21.41 6.95
N ILE A 364 15.61 -21.41 7.84
CA ILE A 364 16.24 -20.17 8.32
C ILE A 364 17.00 -19.46 7.19
N SER A 365 17.69 -20.20 6.33
CA SER A 365 18.29 -19.60 5.13
C SER A 365 17.26 -18.97 4.18
N ASP A 366 16.05 -19.53 4.06
CA ASP A 366 14.96 -18.94 3.29
C ASP A 366 14.47 -17.65 3.96
N ILE A 367 14.23 -17.67 5.26
CA ILE A 367 13.83 -16.47 6.05
C ILE A 367 14.89 -15.36 5.93
N ILE A 368 16.18 -15.69 5.98
CA ILE A 368 17.26 -14.71 5.75
C ILE A 368 17.17 -14.10 4.35
N THR A 369 16.79 -14.87 3.33
CA THR A 369 16.53 -14.32 1.97
C THR A 369 15.32 -13.41 1.96
N GLU A 370 14.24 -13.79 2.65
CA GLU A 370 13.03 -12.96 2.79
C GLU A 370 13.35 -11.62 3.48
N LEU A 371 14.16 -11.64 4.55
CA LEU A 371 14.60 -10.43 5.27
C LEU A 371 15.52 -9.53 4.43
N ASP A 372 16.37 -10.13 3.56
CA ASP A 372 17.18 -9.41 2.58
C ASP A 372 16.32 -8.73 1.51
N MET A 373 15.34 -9.44 0.96
CA MET A 373 14.37 -8.88 0.01
C MET A 373 13.54 -7.73 0.61
N LEU A 374 13.28 -7.76 1.91
CA LEU A 374 12.60 -6.68 2.64
C LEU A 374 13.51 -5.48 2.96
N GLY A 375 14.81 -5.59 2.67
CA GLY A 375 15.80 -4.54 2.92
C GLY A 375 16.18 -4.34 4.39
N ILE A 376 15.86 -5.32 5.27
CA ILE A 376 16.18 -5.25 6.71
C ILE A 376 17.62 -5.67 6.97
N ILE A 377 18.11 -6.65 6.23
CA ILE A 377 19.48 -7.14 6.28
C ILE A 377 20.07 -7.17 4.87
N HIS A 378 21.37 -7.39 4.75
CA HIS A 378 22.00 -7.66 3.47
C HIS A 378 22.67 -9.04 3.50
N ALA A 379 22.28 -9.93 2.54
CA ALA A 379 22.73 -11.32 2.50
C ALA A 379 23.35 -11.68 1.14
N LYS A 380 24.66 -11.78 1.07
CA LYS A 380 25.40 -12.13 -0.14
C LYS A 380 25.74 -13.61 -0.19
N VAL A 381 25.36 -14.30 -1.25
CA VAL A 381 25.71 -15.71 -1.46
C VAL A 381 27.19 -15.83 -1.80
N ILE A 382 27.92 -16.65 -1.03
CA ILE A 382 29.33 -16.94 -1.23
C ILE A 382 29.52 -18.44 -1.42
N SER A 383 30.36 -18.82 -2.40
CA SER A 383 30.78 -20.21 -2.60
C SER A 383 32.02 -20.52 -1.80
N LYS A 384 31.97 -21.53 -0.94
CA LYS A 384 33.13 -22.06 -0.19
C LYS A 384 33.76 -23.30 -0.88
N GLY A 385 33.66 -23.39 -2.20
CA GLY A 385 34.20 -24.51 -2.97
C GLY A 385 33.58 -25.85 -2.57
N ARG A 386 34.41 -26.81 -2.10
CA ARG A 386 33.95 -28.16 -1.68
C ARG A 386 32.98 -28.14 -0.50
N TYR A 387 32.93 -27.06 0.27
CA TYR A 387 32.03 -26.91 1.44
C TYR A 387 30.67 -26.30 1.13
N GLY A 388 30.35 -26.15 -0.17
CA GLY A 388 29.02 -25.70 -0.62
C GLY A 388 28.88 -24.17 -0.65
N ARG A 389 27.61 -23.71 -0.67
CA ARG A 389 27.26 -22.29 -0.68
C ARG A 389 26.77 -21.85 0.70
N THR A 390 27.18 -20.68 1.13
CA THR A 390 26.69 -20.02 2.35
C THR A 390 26.36 -18.56 2.06
N LYS A 391 25.67 -17.89 2.97
CA LYS A 391 25.42 -16.44 2.86
C LYS A 391 26.27 -15.69 3.87
N GLU A 392 26.92 -14.65 3.42
CA GLU A 392 27.51 -13.62 4.25
C GLU A 392 26.46 -12.56 4.55
N ILE A 393 26.30 -12.22 5.83
CA ILE A 393 25.17 -11.39 6.29
C ILE A 393 25.71 -10.16 6.99
N SER A 394 25.14 -8.98 6.67
CA SER A 394 25.44 -7.71 7.33
C SER A 394 24.14 -6.93 7.63
N ILE A 395 24.22 -6.05 8.62
CA ILE A 395 23.12 -5.16 9.06
C ILE A 395 23.49 -3.69 8.88
N ASP A 396 24.41 -3.38 7.99
CA ASP A 396 24.97 -2.03 7.82
C ASP A 396 23.92 -0.98 7.48
N GLY A 397 22.94 -1.32 6.66
CA GLY A 397 21.88 -0.42 6.24
C GLY A 397 20.95 0.05 7.37
N VAL A 398 20.80 -0.74 8.43
CA VAL A 398 19.86 -0.47 9.54
C VAL A 398 20.54 -0.12 10.85
N LYS A 399 21.89 0.04 10.88
CA LYS A 399 22.66 0.32 12.10
C LYS A 399 22.12 1.47 12.94
N HIS A 400 21.64 2.52 12.29
CA HIS A 400 21.14 3.72 12.94
C HIS A 400 19.79 3.56 13.65
N ILE A 401 19.05 2.46 13.35
CA ILE A 401 17.75 2.14 13.95
C ILE A 401 17.75 0.85 14.77
N LEU A 402 18.92 0.17 14.88
CA LEU A 402 19.06 -1.08 15.64
C LEU A 402 18.48 -1.02 17.05
N PRO A 403 18.68 0.05 17.86
CA PRO A 403 18.10 0.09 19.19
C PRO A 403 16.56 -0.03 19.21
N LYS A 404 15.89 0.58 18.23
CA LYS A 404 14.42 0.50 18.11
C LYS A 404 13.97 -0.86 17.60
N ILE A 405 14.73 -1.46 16.67
CA ILE A 405 14.47 -2.82 16.19
C ILE A 405 14.60 -3.82 17.35
N ASP A 406 15.66 -3.69 18.16
CA ASP A 406 15.90 -4.53 19.34
C ASP A 406 14.74 -4.44 20.35
N GLU A 407 14.25 -3.23 20.64
CA GLU A 407 13.11 -3.00 21.52
C GLU A 407 11.83 -3.68 20.98
N ILE A 408 11.51 -3.49 19.71
CA ILE A 408 10.35 -4.11 19.06
C ILE A 408 10.43 -5.64 19.08
N LEU A 409 11.62 -6.19 18.82
CA LEU A 409 11.81 -7.63 18.81
C LEU A 409 11.70 -8.22 20.23
N LYS A 410 12.25 -7.57 21.25
CA LYS A 410 12.09 -7.99 22.64
C LYS A 410 10.64 -7.99 23.08
N GLU A 411 9.91 -6.88 22.79
CA GLU A 411 8.48 -6.79 23.08
C GLU A 411 7.67 -7.88 22.36
N GLY A 412 7.93 -8.08 21.06
CA GLY A 412 7.23 -9.08 20.23
C GLY A 412 7.53 -10.53 20.64
N LEU A 413 8.71 -10.80 21.15
CA LEU A 413 9.16 -12.14 21.57
C LEU A 413 8.92 -12.42 23.06
N GLY A 414 8.66 -11.38 23.87
CA GLY A 414 8.51 -11.50 25.31
C GLY A 414 9.83 -11.71 26.06
N LEU A 415 10.93 -11.10 25.59
CA LEU A 415 12.28 -11.15 26.14
C LEU A 415 12.57 -9.95 27.05
#